data_68fb49c98d3bc82b207c5b9eead5868f
#
_entry.id   68fb49c98d3bc82b207c5b9eead5868f
#
_cell.length_a   1.000
_cell.length_b   1.000
_cell.length_c   1.000
_cell.angle_alpha   90.00
_cell.angle_beta   90.00
_cell.angle_gamma   90.00
#
_symmetry.space_group_name_H-M   'P 1'
#
loop_
_entity.id
_entity.type
_entity.pdbx_description
1 polymer ?
#
loop_
_entity_poly.entity_id
_entity_poly.type
_entity_poly.pdbx_seq_one_letter_code
_entity_poly.pdbx_strand_id
1 'polypeptide(L)'
;MNVGFLGLGKMGSAMAARLVQAGHALVVFNRTPKEFEAGARVATRPGEVLESEVIITMLADDAAVDAVWTGLELPASAIHLNMATVSVGLAQRFARRQPNYVAAPVFGRPAAAAKGELDIIAAGPAPAIERCQPLFSVLGKQVFRVGNEPGQANAVKIARNFLLSTVVEGLGEALSLARACGVPAQEFVKVITSTSLAAPAYRNYGKLMVERAYEPAQFSLELGLKDLELALATARLNAVALPSAELVRDNLLRAIAAGDGHKDWAAVAEYVKGSG
;
A
#
# COMPACT_ATOMS: atom_id res chain seq x y z
N MET A 1 -16.44 -2.17 -18.80
CA MET A 1 -15.15 -1.73 -19.38
C MET A 1 -14.27 -2.95 -19.57
N ASN A 2 -13.40 -2.92 -20.57
CA ASN A 2 -12.35 -3.91 -20.76
C ASN A 2 -11.12 -3.49 -19.94
N VAL A 3 -10.71 -4.33 -18.99
CA VAL A 3 -9.65 -4.01 -18.02
C VAL A 3 -8.55 -5.05 -18.08
N GLY A 4 -7.32 -4.60 -18.31
CA GLY A 4 -6.12 -5.39 -18.09
C GLY A 4 -5.69 -5.29 -16.63
N PHE A 5 -5.27 -6.38 -16.01
CA PHE A 5 -4.88 -6.37 -14.61
C PHE A 5 -3.54 -7.10 -14.41
N LEU A 6 -2.54 -6.36 -13.97
CA LEU A 6 -1.17 -6.84 -13.75
C LEU A 6 -0.90 -7.02 -12.26
N GLY A 7 -0.74 -8.27 -11.82
CA GLY A 7 -0.41 -8.62 -10.44
C GLY A 7 -1.59 -9.19 -9.64
N LEU A 8 -1.53 -10.49 -9.37
CA LEU A 8 -2.55 -11.24 -8.61
C LEU A 8 -2.04 -11.63 -7.21
N GLY A 9 -1.31 -10.73 -6.53
CA GLY A 9 -1.01 -10.86 -5.10
C GLY A 9 -2.28 -10.79 -4.24
N LYS A 10 -2.14 -10.80 -2.92
CA LYS A 10 -3.29 -10.72 -1.99
C LYS A 10 -4.24 -9.56 -2.31
N MET A 11 -3.71 -8.36 -2.54
CA MET A 11 -4.51 -7.18 -2.91
C MET A 11 -5.08 -7.30 -4.32
N GLY A 12 -4.22 -7.58 -5.31
CA GLY A 12 -4.62 -7.61 -6.72
C GLY A 12 -5.68 -8.67 -7.01
N SER A 13 -5.59 -9.87 -6.42
CA SER A 13 -6.63 -10.89 -6.57
C SER A 13 -7.98 -10.43 -6.03
N ALA A 14 -8.01 -9.77 -4.86
CA ALA A 14 -9.25 -9.26 -4.29
C ALA A 14 -9.86 -8.14 -5.14
N MET A 15 -9.03 -7.22 -5.63
CA MET A 15 -9.47 -6.12 -6.52
C MET A 15 -9.99 -6.65 -7.86
N ALA A 16 -9.26 -7.57 -8.51
CA ALA A 16 -9.65 -8.15 -9.79
C ALA A 16 -10.97 -8.92 -9.67
N ALA A 17 -11.13 -9.75 -8.63
CA ALA A 17 -12.38 -10.46 -8.37
C ALA A 17 -13.56 -9.50 -8.17
N ARG A 18 -13.35 -8.39 -7.43
CA ARG A 18 -14.38 -7.37 -7.21
C ARG A 18 -14.82 -6.71 -8.52
N LEU A 19 -13.86 -6.40 -9.41
CA LEU A 19 -14.16 -5.81 -10.72
C LEU A 19 -14.96 -6.79 -11.62
N VAL A 20 -14.61 -8.07 -11.64
CA VAL A 20 -15.37 -9.09 -12.36
C VAL A 20 -16.80 -9.18 -11.84
N GLN A 21 -16.98 -9.23 -10.51
CA GLN A 21 -18.31 -9.27 -9.88
C GLN A 21 -19.16 -8.04 -10.23
N ALA A 22 -18.53 -6.90 -10.50
CA ALA A 22 -19.21 -5.67 -10.95
C ALA A 22 -19.48 -5.64 -12.46
N GLY A 23 -19.19 -6.71 -13.20
CA GLY A 23 -19.49 -6.83 -14.62
C GLY A 23 -18.44 -6.25 -15.57
N HIS A 24 -17.20 -5.98 -15.09
CA HIS A 24 -16.10 -5.61 -15.97
C HIS A 24 -15.49 -6.86 -16.64
N ALA A 25 -15.12 -6.74 -17.91
CA ALA A 25 -14.40 -7.80 -18.63
C ALA A 25 -12.89 -7.67 -18.32
N LEU A 26 -12.32 -8.69 -17.68
CA LEU A 26 -10.91 -8.66 -17.25
C LEU A 26 -10.04 -9.63 -18.04
N VAL A 27 -8.83 -9.13 -18.35
CA VAL A 27 -7.66 -9.93 -18.73
C VAL A 27 -6.62 -9.77 -17.63
N VAL A 28 -6.29 -10.85 -16.95
CA VAL A 28 -5.39 -10.80 -15.79
C VAL A 28 -4.05 -11.47 -16.08
N PHE A 29 -2.97 -10.90 -15.59
CA PHE A 29 -1.64 -11.49 -15.70
C PHE A 29 -0.93 -11.50 -14.34
N ASN A 30 -0.22 -12.57 -14.05
CA ASN A 30 0.69 -12.67 -12.93
C ASN A 30 1.98 -13.38 -13.35
N ARG A 31 3.15 -12.86 -12.93
CA ARG A 31 4.46 -13.43 -13.29
C ARG A 31 4.60 -14.90 -12.92
N THR A 32 4.21 -15.25 -11.71
CA THR A 32 4.08 -16.66 -11.31
C THR A 32 2.70 -17.12 -11.74
N PRO A 33 2.59 -18.20 -12.54
CA PRO A 33 1.30 -18.72 -12.94
C PRO A 33 0.37 -18.92 -11.74
N LYS A 34 -0.84 -18.42 -11.87
CA LYS A 34 -1.86 -18.49 -10.83
C LYS A 34 -3.22 -18.66 -11.46
N GLU A 35 -3.96 -19.65 -11.01
CA GLU A 35 -5.38 -19.78 -11.35
C GLU A 35 -6.18 -18.62 -10.80
N PHE A 36 -7.15 -18.16 -11.57
CA PHE A 36 -8.03 -17.07 -11.17
C PHE A 36 -9.48 -17.44 -11.50
N GLU A 37 -10.18 -17.96 -10.50
CA GLU A 37 -11.51 -18.58 -10.65
C GLU A 37 -12.66 -17.56 -10.81
N ALA A 38 -12.40 -16.27 -10.68
CA ALA A 38 -13.46 -15.25 -10.69
C ALA A 38 -14.01 -14.91 -12.09
N GLY A 39 -13.67 -15.68 -13.14
CA GLY A 39 -14.25 -15.51 -14.48
C GLY A 39 -13.55 -14.50 -15.39
N ALA A 40 -12.26 -14.18 -15.13
CA ALA A 40 -11.43 -13.39 -16.04
C ALA A 40 -10.60 -14.28 -16.98
N ARG A 41 -10.22 -13.75 -18.16
CA ARG A 41 -9.23 -14.39 -19.03
C ARG A 41 -7.84 -14.27 -18.38
N VAL A 42 -7.17 -15.40 -18.16
CA VAL A 42 -5.80 -15.42 -17.67
C VAL A 42 -4.84 -15.34 -18.85
N ALA A 43 -4.01 -14.30 -18.88
CA ALA A 43 -3.00 -14.07 -19.89
C ALA A 43 -1.72 -14.87 -19.58
N THR A 44 -1.04 -15.32 -20.62
CA THR A 44 0.26 -16.02 -20.51
C THR A 44 1.44 -15.05 -20.60
N ARG A 45 1.23 -13.88 -21.21
CA ARG A 45 2.24 -12.81 -21.37
C ARG A 45 1.65 -11.46 -20.95
N PRO A 46 2.43 -10.57 -20.37
CA PRO A 46 1.91 -9.28 -19.88
C PRO A 46 1.37 -8.39 -21.01
N GLY A 47 1.91 -8.51 -22.24
CA GLY A 47 1.43 -7.74 -23.40
C GLY A 47 -0.02 -8.00 -23.80
N GLU A 48 -0.59 -9.13 -23.41
CA GLU A 48 -1.99 -9.47 -23.76
C GLU A 48 -3.02 -8.56 -23.04
N VAL A 49 -2.62 -7.84 -21.98
CA VAL A 49 -3.50 -6.87 -21.31
C VAL A 49 -3.62 -5.55 -22.07
N LEU A 50 -2.74 -5.27 -23.04
CA LEU A 50 -2.67 -3.97 -23.73
C LEU A 50 -3.86 -3.71 -24.67
N GLU A 51 -4.65 -4.70 -25.00
CA GLU A 51 -5.91 -4.56 -25.76
C GLU A 51 -7.03 -3.91 -24.91
N SER A 52 -6.79 -3.68 -23.63
CA SER A 52 -7.77 -3.16 -22.69
C SER A 52 -7.81 -1.64 -22.68
N GLU A 53 -8.95 -1.07 -22.29
CA GLU A 53 -9.14 0.39 -22.16
C GLU A 53 -8.37 0.98 -20.99
N VAL A 54 -8.26 0.20 -19.89
CA VAL A 54 -7.51 0.58 -18.68
C VAL A 54 -6.67 -0.61 -18.23
N ILE A 55 -5.39 -0.39 -18.01
CA ILE A 55 -4.48 -1.39 -17.47
C ILE A 55 -4.16 -1.04 -16.02
N ILE A 56 -4.66 -1.85 -15.09
CA ILE A 56 -4.38 -1.72 -13.66
C ILE A 56 -3.08 -2.45 -13.34
N THR A 57 -2.16 -1.76 -12.65
CA THR A 57 -0.95 -2.37 -12.09
C THR A 57 -1.06 -2.41 -10.57
N MET A 58 -0.96 -3.63 -9.97
CA MET A 58 -0.96 -3.85 -8.52
C MET A 58 0.14 -4.83 -8.15
N LEU A 59 1.38 -4.33 -8.11
CA LEU A 59 2.63 -5.09 -7.92
C LEU A 59 3.33 -4.67 -6.63
N ALA A 60 4.35 -5.41 -6.23
CA ALA A 60 4.98 -5.28 -4.92
C ALA A 60 5.81 -3.99 -4.76
N ASP A 61 6.55 -3.60 -5.81
CA ASP A 61 7.56 -2.54 -5.77
C ASP A 61 7.89 -2.00 -7.17
N ASP A 62 8.79 -1.01 -7.21
CA ASP A 62 9.26 -0.38 -8.43
C ASP A 62 9.89 -1.38 -9.41
N ALA A 63 10.70 -2.31 -8.91
CA ALA A 63 11.39 -3.29 -9.75
C ALA A 63 10.39 -4.25 -10.42
N ALA A 64 9.36 -4.66 -9.72
CA ALA A 64 8.29 -5.50 -10.27
C ALA A 64 7.47 -4.76 -11.34
N VAL A 65 7.20 -3.46 -11.13
CA VAL A 65 6.51 -2.62 -12.11
C VAL A 65 7.38 -2.43 -13.35
N ASP A 66 8.64 -2.02 -13.18
CA ASP A 66 9.56 -1.84 -14.30
C ASP A 66 9.74 -3.14 -15.11
N ALA A 67 9.92 -4.28 -14.44
CA ALA A 67 10.10 -5.58 -15.09
C ALA A 67 8.88 -6.00 -15.94
N VAL A 68 7.67 -5.78 -15.45
CA VAL A 68 6.44 -6.15 -16.17
C VAL A 68 6.18 -5.22 -17.35
N TRP A 69 6.53 -3.94 -17.24
CA TRP A 69 6.34 -2.94 -18.29
C TRP A 69 7.52 -2.83 -19.28
N THR A 70 8.62 -3.56 -19.04
CA THR A 70 9.75 -3.58 -19.98
C THR A 70 9.33 -4.12 -21.34
N GLY A 71 9.57 -3.34 -22.39
CA GLY A 71 9.21 -3.69 -23.76
C GLY A 71 7.73 -3.59 -24.10
N LEU A 72 6.89 -3.11 -23.19
CA LEU A 72 5.47 -2.85 -23.45
C LEU A 72 5.25 -1.38 -23.81
N GLU A 73 4.49 -1.16 -24.87
CA GLU A 73 4.05 0.17 -25.30
C GLU A 73 2.55 0.30 -25.10
N LEU A 74 2.15 1.24 -24.25
CA LEU A 74 0.75 1.51 -23.97
C LEU A 74 0.10 2.18 -25.19
N PRO A 75 -1.02 1.66 -25.73
CA PRO A 75 -1.80 2.36 -26.75
C PRO A 75 -2.19 3.77 -26.30
N ALA A 76 -2.11 4.76 -27.19
CA ALA A 76 -2.35 6.17 -26.86
C ALA A 76 -3.77 6.43 -26.27
N SER A 77 -4.75 5.60 -26.62
CA SER A 77 -6.13 5.68 -26.10
C SER A 77 -6.30 4.99 -24.73
N ALA A 78 -5.39 4.10 -24.34
CA ALA A 78 -5.48 3.36 -23.10
C ALA A 78 -4.99 4.17 -21.90
N ILE A 79 -5.40 3.78 -20.71
CA ILE A 79 -4.94 4.36 -19.44
C ILE A 79 -4.10 3.34 -18.70
N HIS A 80 -2.92 3.75 -18.22
CA HIS A 80 -2.18 3.00 -17.20
C HIS A 80 -2.60 3.51 -15.82
N LEU A 81 -3.38 2.72 -15.10
CA LEU A 81 -3.81 2.99 -13.73
C LEU A 81 -2.92 2.24 -12.74
N ASN A 82 -1.91 2.91 -12.19
CA ASN A 82 -1.01 2.27 -11.23
C ASN A 82 -1.55 2.43 -9.80
N MET A 83 -1.98 1.33 -9.21
CA MET A 83 -2.53 1.28 -7.84
C MET A 83 -1.53 0.70 -6.82
N ALA A 84 -0.32 0.37 -7.26
CA ALA A 84 0.75 -0.12 -6.40
C ALA A 84 1.38 0.99 -5.56
N THR A 85 2.00 0.61 -4.43
CA THR A 85 2.83 1.52 -3.64
C THR A 85 4.25 1.53 -4.21
N VAL A 86 4.55 2.58 -4.96
CA VAL A 86 5.82 2.77 -5.68
C VAL A 86 6.39 4.16 -5.41
N SER A 87 7.65 4.38 -5.82
CA SER A 87 8.33 5.65 -5.64
C SER A 87 7.71 6.78 -6.47
N VAL A 88 7.88 8.02 -6.00
CA VAL A 88 7.54 9.23 -6.76
C VAL A 88 8.29 9.26 -8.08
N GLY A 89 9.57 8.88 -8.07
CA GLY A 89 10.41 8.83 -9.26
C GLY A 89 9.90 7.86 -10.34
N LEU A 90 9.42 6.69 -9.94
CA LEU A 90 8.81 5.75 -10.88
C LEU A 90 7.55 6.34 -11.52
N ALA A 91 6.66 6.90 -10.72
CA ALA A 91 5.44 7.53 -11.24
C ALA A 91 5.74 8.65 -12.23
N GLN A 92 6.74 9.48 -11.95
CA GLN A 92 7.20 10.54 -12.86
C GLN A 92 7.80 10.00 -14.15
N ARG A 93 8.56 8.89 -14.09
CA ARG A 93 9.10 8.24 -15.31
C ARG A 93 7.98 7.72 -16.21
N PHE A 94 6.98 7.05 -15.64
CA PHE A 94 5.84 6.57 -16.41
C PHE A 94 4.99 7.72 -16.97
N ALA A 95 4.75 8.79 -16.21
CA ALA A 95 4.01 9.96 -16.67
C ALA A 95 4.67 10.64 -17.88
N ARG A 96 5.99 10.68 -17.94
CA ARG A 96 6.70 11.23 -19.11
C ARG A 96 6.57 10.37 -20.38
N ARG A 97 6.34 9.06 -20.23
CA ARG A 97 6.28 8.10 -21.35
C ARG A 97 4.85 7.78 -21.76
N GLN A 98 3.89 7.97 -20.85
CA GLN A 98 2.50 7.56 -21.00
C GLN A 98 1.58 8.74 -20.63
N PRO A 99 1.04 9.49 -21.63
CA PRO A 99 0.24 10.69 -21.37
C PRO A 99 -1.01 10.44 -20.50
N ASN A 100 -1.55 9.23 -20.53
CA ASN A 100 -2.71 8.82 -19.74
C ASN A 100 -2.31 7.98 -18.50
N TYR A 101 -1.12 8.20 -17.94
CA TYR A 101 -0.72 7.55 -16.69
C TYR A 101 -1.44 8.20 -15.50
N VAL A 102 -2.10 7.38 -14.69
CA VAL A 102 -2.74 7.76 -13.43
C VAL A 102 -2.12 6.97 -12.30
N ALA A 103 -1.57 7.64 -11.30
CA ALA A 103 -1.20 7.02 -10.04
C ALA A 103 -2.42 7.04 -9.10
N ALA A 104 -2.78 5.86 -8.59
CA ALA A 104 -3.92 5.70 -7.70
C ALA A 104 -3.64 4.70 -6.56
N PRO A 105 -2.55 4.89 -5.77
CA PRO A 105 -2.28 4.02 -4.65
C PRO A 105 -3.45 4.01 -3.66
N VAL A 106 -3.58 2.92 -2.91
CA VAL A 106 -4.75 2.68 -2.05
C VAL A 106 -4.37 2.55 -0.58
N PHE A 107 -5.27 2.94 0.30
CA PHE A 107 -5.26 2.55 1.70
C PHE A 107 -6.35 1.51 1.94
N GLY A 108 -6.00 0.48 2.65
CA GLY A 108 -6.85 -0.66 2.95
C GLY A 108 -6.06 -1.97 2.91
N ARG A 109 -6.72 -3.02 3.33
CA ARG A 109 -6.21 -4.40 3.39
C ARG A 109 -6.97 -5.27 2.37
N PRO A 110 -6.53 -6.49 2.06
CA PRO A 110 -7.23 -7.34 1.09
C PRO A 110 -8.72 -7.53 1.39
N ALA A 111 -9.12 -7.60 2.66
CA ALA A 111 -10.53 -7.70 3.05
C ALA A 111 -11.35 -6.44 2.67
N ALA A 112 -10.76 -5.25 2.76
CA ALA A 112 -11.40 -4.01 2.30
C ALA A 112 -11.48 -3.95 0.77
N ALA A 113 -10.44 -4.43 0.08
CA ALA A 113 -10.45 -4.53 -1.38
C ALA A 113 -11.57 -5.44 -1.90
N ALA A 114 -11.77 -6.60 -1.26
CA ALA A 114 -12.85 -7.53 -1.59
C ALA A 114 -14.26 -6.94 -1.42
N LYS A 115 -14.40 -5.97 -0.49
CA LYS A 115 -15.67 -5.26 -0.23
C LYS A 115 -15.85 -3.98 -1.04
N GLY A 116 -14.83 -3.51 -1.77
CA GLY A 116 -14.86 -2.20 -2.43
C GLY A 116 -14.76 -1.03 -1.45
N GLU A 117 -14.07 -1.22 -0.34
CA GLU A 117 -13.95 -0.24 0.76
C GLU A 117 -12.55 0.42 0.83
N LEU A 118 -11.82 0.44 -0.28
CA LEU A 118 -10.51 1.10 -0.31
C LEU A 118 -10.66 2.62 -0.27
N ASP A 119 -9.71 3.31 0.38
CA ASP A 119 -9.49 4.73 0.15
C ASP A 119 -8.46 4.88 -0.97
N ILE A 120 -8.83 5.53 -2.06
CA ILE A 120 -8.03 5.67 -3.28
C ILE A 120 -7.46 7.08 -3.34
N ILE A 121 -6.15 7.21 -3.54
CA ILE A 121 -5.48 8.50 -3.68
C ILE A 121 -5.09 8.67 -5.14
N ALA A 122 -5.79 9.52 -5.88
CA ALA A 122 -5.60 9.66 -7.32
C ALA A 122 -4.89 10.96 -7.69
N ALA A 123 -3.91 10.86 -8.58
CA ALA A 123 -3.30 12.00 -9.27
C ALA A 123 -2.93 11.62 -10.71
N GLY A 124 -3.06 12.61 -11.60
CA GLY A 124 -2.81 12.46 -13.02
C GLY A 124 -3.70 13.36 -13.86
N PRO A 125 -3.67 13.21 -15.20
CA PRO A 125 -4.51 14.00 -16.09
C PRO A 125 -6.00 13.85 -15.75
N ALA A 126 -6.71 14.98 -15.61
CA ALA A 126 -8.12 15.01 -15.23
C ALA A 126 -9.01 14.09 -16.10
N PRO A 127 -8.92 14.12 -17.45
CA PRO A 127 -9.75 13.25 -18.28
C PRO A 127 -9.49 11.76 -18.06
N ALA A 128 -8.21 11.37 -17.76
CA ALA A 128 -7.86 10.00 -17.48
C ALA A 128 -8.43 9.54 -16.12
N ILE A 129 -8.36 10.38 -15.08
CA ILE A 129 -8.98 10.11 -13.78
C ILE A 129 -10.49 9.94 -13.91
N GLU A 130 -11.15 10.81 -14.68
CA GLU A 130 -12.60 10.74 -14.90
C GLU A 130 -13.01 9.43 -15.60
N ARG A 131 -12.26 8.99 -16.58
CA ARG A 131 -12.48 7.68 -17.24
C ARG A 131 -12.28 6.49 -16.28
N CYS A 132 -11.50 6.64 -15.22
CA CYS A 132 -11.31 5.60 -14.20
C CYS A 132 -12.43 5.56 -13.13
N GLN A 133 -13.35 6.54 -13.08
CA GLN A 133 -14.40 6.60 -12.04
C GLN A 133 -15.26 5.33 -11.93
N PRO A 134 -15.67 4.65 -13.02
CA PRO A 134 -16.40 3.39 -12.90
C PRO A 134 -15.62 2.30 -12.15
N LEU A 135 -14.29 2.28 -12.27
CA LEU A 135 -13.43 1.33 -11.56
C LEU A 135 -13.24 1.77 -10.09
N PHE A 136 -13.07 3.06 -9.87
CA PHE A 136 -12.92 3.61 -8.52
C PHE A 136 -14.17 3.36 -7.66
N SER A 137 -15.37 3.54 -8.21
CA SER A 137 -16.63 3.30 -7.49
C SER A 137 -16.86 1.83 -7.12
N VAL A 138 -16.25 0.89 -7.84
CA VAL A 138 -16.28 -0.54 -7.51
C VAL A 138 -15.26 -0.91 -6.43
N LEU A 139 -14.07 -0.30 -6.50
CA LEU A 139 -12.92 -0.68 -5.66
C LEU A 139 -12.85 0.09 -4.33
N GLY A 140 -13.40 1.32 -4.30
CA GLY A 140 -13.22 2.21 -3.18
C GLY A 140 -14.50 2.82 -2.65
N LYS A 141 -14.50 3.11 -1.36
CA LYS A 141 -15.55 3.90 -0.70
C LYS A 141 -15.33 5.40 -0.86
N GLN A 142 -14.09 5.82 -1.12
CA GLN A 142 -13.73 7.23 -1.27
C GLN A 142 -12.52 7.38 -2.21
N VAL A 143 -12.52 8.47 -3.00
CA VAL A 143 -11.43 8.85 -3.90
C VAL A 143 -10.96 10.26 -3.54
N PHE A 144 -9.70 10.40 -3.20
CA PHE A 144 -9.04 11.68 -2.96
C PHE A 144 -8.22 12.07 -4.18
N ARG A 145 -8.69 13.06 -4.92
CA ARG A 145 -7.91 13.65 -6.01
C ARG A 145 -6.93 14.67 -5.42
N VAL A 146 -5.63 14.38 -5.49
CA VAL A 146 -4.59 15.18 -4.82
C VAL A 146 -3.74 16.01 -5.76
N GLY A 147 -3.97 15.91 -7.07
CA GLY A 147 -3.29 16.75 -8.05
C GLY A 147 -3.36 16.22 -9.47
N ASN A 148 -2.66 16.92 -10.37
CA ASN A 148 -2.59 16.57 -11.79
C ASN A 148 -1.30 15.85 -12.16
N GLU A 149 -0.28 15.88 -11.30
CA GLU A 149 0.99 15.18 -11.49
C GLU A 149 0.95 13.83 -10.75
N PRO A 150 1.07 12.69 -11.44
CA PRO A 150 0.90 11.36 -10.81
C PRO A 150 1.74 11.13 -9.57
N GLY A 151 2.97 11.65 -9.52
CA GLY A 151 3.85 11.54 -8.35
C GLY A 151 3.27 12.12 -7.06
N GLN A 152 2.29 13.02 -7.12
CA GLN A 152 1.64 13.59 -5.96
C GLN A 152 0.83 12.54 -5.17
N ALA A 153 0.16 11.61 -5.85
CA ALA A 153 -0.55 10.52 -5.18
C ALA A 153 0.42 9.59 -4.43
N ASN A 154 1.57 9.27 -5.05
CA ASN A 154 2.61 8.47 -4.42
C ASN A 154 3.23 9.18 -3.22
N ALA A 155 3.47 10.49 -3.32
CA ALA A 155 3.98 11.30 -2.21
C ALA A 155 3.02 11.26 -1.00
N VAL A 156 1.72 11.43 -1.21
CA VAL A 156 0.70 11.32 -0.15
C VAL A 156 0.69 9.92 0.45
N LYS A 157 0.74 8.87 -0.39
CA LYS A 157 0.79 7.47 0.07
C LYS A 157 2.00 7.22 0.96
N ILE A 158 3.18 7.65 0.51
CA ILE A 158 4.46 7.47 1.21
C ILE A 158 4.46 8.26 2.53
N ALA A 159 4.09 9.54 2.51
CA ALA A 159 4.04 10.38 3.70
C ALA A 159 3.06 9.83 4.76
N ARG A 160 1.89 9.35 4.33
CA ARG A 160 0.91 8.75 5.26
C ARG A 160 1.42 7.42 5.84
N ASN A 161 2.12 6.59 5.05
CA ASN A 161 2.66 5.34 5.58
C ASN A 161 3.82 5.60 6.55
N PHE A 162 4.67 6.60 6.29
CA PHE A 162 5.64 7.11 7.25
C PHE A 162 4.96 7.56 8.55
N LEU A 163 3.93 8.40 8.47
CA LEU A 163 3.20 8.84 9.66
C LEU A 163 2.61 7.65 10.45
N LEU A 164 2.09 6.64 9.74
CA LEU A 164 1.57 5.44 10.42
C LEU A 164 2.68 4.64 11.10
N SER A 165 3.86 4.54 10.50
CA SER A 165 4.99 3.84 11.13
C SER A 165 5.43 4.51 12.44
N THR A 166 5.46 5.85 12.48
CA THR A 166 5.76 6.59 13.72
C THR A 166 4.66 6.42 14.79
N VAL A 167 3.39 6.29 14.38
CA VAL A 167 2.29 5.97 15.31
C VAL A 167 2.47 4.58 15.93
N VAL A 168 2.83 3.58 15.12
CA VAL A 168 3.06 2.21 15.60
C VAL A 168 4.26 2.14 16.55
N GLU A 169 5.36 2.79 16.18
CA GLU A 169 6.57 2.90 17.02
C GLU A 169 6.27 3.59 18.34
N GLY A 170 5.74 4.82 18.30
CA GLY A 170 5.45 5.61 19.49
C GLY A 170 4.42 4.94 20.42
N LEU A 171 3.47 4.17 19.86
CA LEU A 171 2.54 3.37 20.68
C LEU A 171 3.28 2.23 21.39
N GLY A 172 4.23 1.57 20.73
CA GLY A 172 5.08 0.54 21.31
C GLY A 172 5.95 1.07 22.45
N GLU A 173 6.60 2.22 22.23
CA GLU A 173 7.40 2.93 23.24
C GLU A 173 6.55 3.31 24.47
N ALA A 174 5.41 3.97 24.23
CA ALA A 174 4.52 4.42 25.30
C ALA A 174 3.94 3.23 26.10
N LEU A 175 3.60 2.13 25.42
CA LEU A 175 3.14 0.91 26.07
C LEU A 175 4.24 0.27 26.95
N SER A 176 5.48 0.27 26.44
CA SER A 176 6.64 -0.25 27.18
C SER A 176 6.92 0.59 28.43
N LEU A 177 6.85 1.92 28.31
CA LEU A 177 6.98 2.84 29.44
C LEU A 177 5.89 2.61 30.49
N ALA A 178 4.62 2.51 30.08
CA ALA A 178 3.50 2.27 30.98
C ALA A 178 3.66 0.94 31.73
N ARG A 179 4.07 -0.13 31.03
CA ARG A 179 4.34 -1.45 31.64
C ARG A 179 5.48 -1.37 32.68
N ALA A 180 6.55 -0.65 32.35
CA ALA A 180 7.68 -0.45 33.28
C ALA A 180 7.24 0.27 34.58
N CYS A 181 6.22 1.13 34.51
CA CYS A 181 5.59 1.79 35.65
C CYS A 181 4.49 0.96 36.32
N GLY A 182 4.30 -0.30 35.96
CA GLY A 182 3.32 -1.21 36.56
C GLY A 182 1.88 -1.05 36.05
N VAL A 183 1.66 -0.29 34.96
CA VAL A 183 0.33 -0.13 34.35
C VAL A 183 0.03 -1.32 33.44
N PRO A 184 -1.10 -2.03 33.61
CA PRO A 184 -1.50 -3.10 32.71
C PRO A 184 -1.70 -2.59 31.29
N ALA A 185 -1.19 -3.34 30.30
CA ALA A 185 -1.25 -2.97 28.88
C ALA A 185 -2.66 -2.64 28.39
N GLN A 186 -3.65 -3.45 28.80
CA GLN A 186 -5.06 -3.27 28.44
C GLN A 186 -5.60 -1.93 28.95
N GLU A 187 -5.27 -1.56 30.20
CA GLU A 187 -5.75 -0.29 30.78
C GLU A 187 -5.10 0.92 30.10
N PHE A 188 -3.82 0.83 29.77
CA PHE A 188 -3.15 1.88 28.99
C PHE A 188 -3.82 2.09 27.63
N VAL A 189 -4.01 1.02 26.84
CA VAL A 189 -4.64 1.11 25.51
C VAL A 189 -6.08 1.61 25.61
N LYS A 190 -6.85 1.20 26.63
CA LYS A 190 -8.21 1.70 26.90
C LYS A 190 -8.21 3.21 27.13
N VAL A 191 -7.30 3.74 27.93
CA VAL A 191 -7.17 5.19 28.16
C VAL A 191 -6.87 5.92 26.82
N ILE A 192 -5.85 5.48 26.07
CA ILE A 192 -5.46 6.10 24.79
C ILE A 192 -6.63 6.10 23.81
N THR A 193 -7.35 4.98 23.70
CA THR A 193 -8.44 4.84 22.71
C THR A 193 -9.77 5.45 23.15
N SER A 194 -9.84 5.98 24.38
CA SER A 194 -11.02 6.67 24.93
C SER A 194 -10.83 8.18 25.08
N THR A 195 -9.67 8.71 24.69
CA THR A 195 -9.31 10.13 24.82
C THR A 195 -9.05 10.77 23.45
N SER A 196 -8.37 11.89 23.40
CA SER A 196 -8.06 12.65 22.15
C SER A 196 -7.28 11.85 21.10
N LEU A 197 -6.65 10.73 21.47
CA LEU A 197 -5.96 9.82 20.56
C LEU A 197 -6.85 8.67 20.04
N ALA A 198 -8.17 8.75 20.19
CA ALA A 198 -9.13 7.72 19.80
C ALA A 198 -9.28 7.54 18.28
N ALA A 199 -8.19 7.18 17.60
CA ALA A 199 -8.17 6.88 16.16
C ALA A 199 -8.10 5.38 15.87
N PRO A 200 -8.58 4.90 14.70
CA PRO A 200 -8.52 3.49 14.31
C PRO A 200 -7.12 2.88 14.38
N ALA A 201 -6.08 3.65 14.10
CA ALA A 201 -4.69 3.18 14.17
C ALA A 201 -4.32 2.75 15.60
N TYR A 202 -4.57 3.60 16.59
CA TYR A 202 -4.28 3.27 18.00
C TYR A 202 -5.11 2.09 18.51
N ARG A 203 -6.40 1.99 18.12
CA ARG A 203 -7.25 0.85 18.49
C ARG A 203 -6.73 -0.46 17.91
N ASN A 204 -6.46 -0.49 16.60
CA ASN A 204 -6.08 -1.72 15.91
C ASN A 204 -4.69 -2.21 16.33
N TYR A 205 -3.71 -1.32 16.33
CA TYR A 205 -2.33 -1.69 16.71
C TYR A 205 -2.17 -1.89 18.21
N GLY A 206 -2.86 -1.09 19.03
CA GLY A 206 -2.89 -1.30 20.47
C GLY A 206 -3.44 -2.68 20.85
N LYS A 207 -4.51 -3.13 20.19
CA LYS A 207 -5.03 -4.49 20.37
C LYS A 207 -3.99 -5.55 20.01
N LEU A 208 -3.35 -5.45 18.83
CA LEU A 208 -2.33 -6.41 18.40
C LEU A 208 -1.15 -6.48 19.39
N MET A 209 -0.69 -5.33 19.91
CA MET A 209 0.42 -5.26 20.87
C MET A 209 0.05 -5.79 22.26
N VAL A 210 -1.19 -5.58 22.68
CA VAL A 210 -1.69 -6.14 23.97
C VAL A 210 -1.80 -7.66 23.90
N GLU A 211 -2.38 -8.16 22.81
CA GLU A 211 -2.63 -9.59 22.58
C GLU A 211 -1.39 -10.33 22.04
N ARG A 212 -0.35 -9.60 21.63
CA ARG A 212 0.81 -10.14 20.89
C ARG A 212 0.40 -10.97 19.68
N ALA A 213 -0.68 -10.58 19.02
CA ALA A 213 -1.28 -11.29 17.90
C ALA A 213 -0.66 -10.83 16.57
N TYR A 214 0.63 -11.14 16.35
CA TYR A 214 1.39 -10.68 15.20
C TYR A 214 1.33 -11.62 13.99
N GLU A 215 0.71 -12.78 14.14
CA GLU A 215 0.54 -13.77 13.08
C GLU A 215 -0.92 -14.28 13.00
N PRO A 216 -1.46 -14.45 11.78
CA PRO A 216 -0.86 -14.11 10.50
C PRO A 216 -0.78 -12.59 10.30
N ALA A 217 0.34 -12.10 9.76
CA ALA A 217 0.54 -10.68 9.51
C ALA A 217 -0.47 -10.15 8.48
N GLN A 218 -1.07 -9.02 8.79
CA GLN A 218 -1.87 -8.27 7.83
C GLN A 218 -1.00 -7.33 7.00
N PHE A 219 0.10 -6.83 7.62
CA PHE A 219 1.14 -6.03 6.98
C PHE A 219 2.46 -6.32 7.68
N SER A 220 3.39 -7.00 7.01
CA SER A 220 4.61 -7.51 7.64
C SER A 220 5.63 -6.41 7.92
N LEU A 221 6.58 -6.69 8.85
CA LEU A 221 7.73 -5.83 9.15
C LEU A 221 8.55 -5.53 7.87
N GLU A 222 8.74 -6.52 6.99
CA GLU A 222 9.45 -6.34 5.71
C GLU A 222 8.72 -5.34 4.79
N LEU A 223 7.40 -5.41 4.71
CA LEU A 223 6.60 -4.44 3.95
C LEU A 223 6.65 -3.05 4.59
N GLY A 224 6.65 -2.98 5.91
CA GLY A 224 6.83 -1.73 6.67
C GLY A 224 8.17 -1.09 6.38
N LEU A 225 9.25 -1.87 6.39
CA LEU A 225 10.59 -1.40 6.05
C LEU A 225 10.64 -0.88 4.60
N LYS A 226 10.09 -1.64 3.64
CA LYS A 226 10.04 -1.20 2.23
C LYS A 226 9.34 0.16 2.08
N ASP A 227 8.20 0.35 2.71
CA ASP A 227 7.45 1.61 2.62
C ASP A 227 8.19 2.77 3.30
N LEU A 228 8.90 2.49 4.41
CA LEU A 228 9.71 3.49 5.11
C LEU A 228 10.95 3.89 4.30
N GLU A 229 11.59 2.94 3.61
CA GLU A 229 12.71 3.24 2.69
C GLU A 229 12.26 4.12 1.51
N LEU A 230 11.04 3.94 1.01
CA LEU A 230 10.46 4.86 0.02
C LEU A 230 10.32 6.29 0.59
N ALA A 231 9.93 6.43 1.87
CA ALA A 231 9.83 7.74 2.52
C ALA A 231 11.20 8.39 2.68
N LEU A 232 12.20 7.66 3.15
CA LEU A 232 13.58 8.14 3.31
C LEU A 232 14.21 8.52 1.98
N ALA A 233 14.04 7.70 0.93
CA ALA A 233 14.53 8.01 -0.40
C ALA A 233 13.86 9.28 -0.97
N THR A 234 12.54 9.41 -0.82
CA THR A 234 11.81 10.60 -1.26
C THR A 234 12.25 11.85 -0.49
N ALA A 235 12.46 11.74 0.82
CA ALA A 235 12.93 12.83 1.67
C ALA A 235 14.33 13.32 1.26
N ARG A 236 15.27 12.40 1.03
CA ARG A 236 16.63 12.73 0.55
C ARG A 236 16.63 13.50 -0.78
N LEU A 237 15.80 13.07 -1.72
CA LEU A 237 15.67 13.74 -3.04
C LEU A 237 15.10 15.17 -2.93
N ASN A 238 14.36 15.46 -1.86
CA ASN A 238 13.71 16.76 -1.63
C ASN A 238 14.33 17.57 -0.49
N ALA A 239 15.51 17.18 0.01
CA ALA A 239 16.21 17.82 1.12
C ALA A 239 15.35 17.97 2.39
N VAL A 240 14.49 17.00 2.68
CA VAL A 240 13.65 16.93 3.89
C VAL A 240 14.30 15.95 4.87
N ALA A 241 14.47 16.35 6.13
CA ALA A 241 14.93 15.47 7.19
C ALA A 241 13.76 14.71 7.82
N LEU A 242 13.90 13.38 7.98
CA LEU A 242 12.93 12.50 8.63
C LEU A 242 13.62 11.71 9.76
N PRO A 243 14.04 12.35 10.88
CA PRO A 243 14.77 11.65 11.95
C PRO A 243 13.97 10.50 12.58
N SER A 244 12.65 10.65 12.72
CA SER A 244 11.79 9.58 13.22
C SER A 244 11.76 8.37 12.28
N ALA A 245 11.87 8.58 10.96
CA ALA A 245 11.93 7.48 10.00
C ALA A 245 13.23 6.66 10.14
N GLU A 246 14.36 7.33 10.39
CA GLU A 246 15.65 6.65 10.61
C GLU A 246 15.59 5.77 11.87
N LEU A 247 15.01 6.29 12.97
CA LEU A 247 14.81 5.52 14.20
C LEU A 247 13.93 4.29 13.98
N VAL A 248 12.76 4.47 13.35
CA VAL A 248 11.83 3.36 13.08
C VAL A 248 12.47 2.33 12.15
N ARG A 249 13.22 2.76 11.11
CA ARG A 249 13.95 1.86 10.22
C ARG A 249 14.90 0.95 10.99
N ASP A 250 15.69 1.53 11.93
CA ASP A 250 16.66 0.76 12.68
C ASP A 250 16.00 -0.27 13.60
N ASN A 251 14.82 0.02 14.13
CA ASN A 251 14.02 -0.93 14.91
C ASN A 251 13.44 -2.05 14.04
N LEU A 252 12.92 -1.71 12.85
CA LEU A 252 12.44 -2.70 11.88
C LEU A 252 13.58 -3.62 11.43
N LEU A 253 14.76 -3.08 11.13
CA LEU A 253 15.94 -3.88 10.76
C LEU A 253 16.36 -4.83 11.88
N ARG A 254 16.33 -4.40 13.15
CA ARG A 254 16.60 -5.27 14.30
C ARG A 254 15.59 -6.42 14.39
N ALA A 255 14.31 -6.14 14.21
CA ALA A 255 13.26 -7.15 14.24
C ALA A 255 13.41 -8.18 13.10
N ILE A 256 13.72 -7.71 11.88
CA ILE A 256 13.95 -8.58 10.72
C ILE A 256 15.21 -9.44 10.93
N ALA A 257 16.28 -8.88 11.45
CA ALA A 257 17.51 -9.61 11.77
C ALA A 257 17.31 -10.69 12.84
N ALA A 258 16.33 -10.51 13.74
CA ALA A 258 15.92 -11.50 14.72
C ALA A 258 15.02 -12.62 14.12
N GLY A 259 14.71 -12.58 12.83
CA GLY A 259 13.88 -13.58 12.13
C GLY A 259 12.39 -13.27 12.10
N ASP A 260 11.96 -12.12 12.61
CA ASP A 260 10.55 -11.74 12.76
C ASP A 260 9.97 -10.99 11.54
N GLY A 261 10.72 -10.84 10.45
CA GLY A 261 10.34 -10.07 9.28
C GLY A 261 8.95 -10.37 8.71
N HIS A 262 8.50 -11.61 8.85
CA HIS A 262 7.18 -12.09 8.40
C HIS A 262 6.01 -11.70 9.31
N LYS A 263 6.28 -11.30 10.57
CA LYS A 263 5.26 -10.88 11.54
C LYS A 263 4.65 -9.53 11.18
N ASP A 264 3.46 -9.24 11.72
CA ASP A 264 2.85 -7.91 11.57
C ASP A 264 3.78 -6.83 12.13
N TRP A 265 3.83 -5.69 11.47
CA TRP A 265 4.75 -4.61 11.85
C TRP A 265 4.50 -4.05 13.27
N ALA A 266 3.31 -4.31 13.86
CA ALA A 266 3.06 -4.04 15.28
C ALA A 266 4.04 -4.79 16.21
N ALA A 267 4.71 -5.86 15.73
CA ALA A 267 5.73 -6.57 16.48
C ALA A 267 6.99 -5.72 16.75
N VAL A 268 7.16 -4.57 16.06
CA VAL A 268 8.25 -3.62 16.37
C VAL A 268 8.23 -3.21 17.84
N ALA A 269 7.06 -3.16 18.48
CA ALA A 269 6.92 -2.87 19.90
C ALA A 269 7.73 -3.79 20.83
N GLU A 270 8.08 -5.00 20.39
CA GLU A 270 8.93 -5.91 21.16
C GLU A 270 10.43 -5.55 21.08
N TYR A 271 10.80 -4.65 20.15
CA TYR A 271 12.16 -4.22 19.86
C TYR A 271 12.49 -2.80 20.36
N VAL A 272 11.53 -2.14 20.99
CA VAL A 272 11.63 -0.82 21.61
C VAL A 272 12.42 -0.87 22.94
N LYS A 273 13.01 -1.98 23.30
CA LYS A 273 13.75 -2.10 24.57
C LYS A 273 14.95 -1.18 24.58
N GLY A 274 15.01 -0.31 25.60
CA GLY A 274 16.25 0.32 26.01
C GLY A 274 17.33 -0.74 26.24
N SER A 275 18.56 -0.44 25.80
CA SER A 275 19.75 -1.21 26.17
C SER A 275 19.84 -1.25 27.70
N GLY A 276 19.32 -2.33 28.29
CA GLY A 276 19.58 -2.71 29.67
C GLY A 276 20.86 -3.53 29.71
#